data_66b2cfbed71b398bd867c5be651646f6
#
_entry.id   66b2cfbed71b398bd867c5be651646f6
#
_cell.length_a   1.000
_cell.length_b   1.000
_cell.length_c   1.000
_cell.angle_alpha   90.00
_cell.angle_beta   90.00
_cell.angle_gamma   90.00
#
_symmetry.space_group_name_H-M   'P 1'
#
loop_
_entity.id
_entity.type
_entity.pdbx_description
1 polymer ?
#
loop_
_entity_poly.entity_id
_entity_poly.type
_entity_poly.pdbx_seq_one_letter_code
_entity_poly.pdbx_strand_id
1 'polypeptide(L)'
;MKNIVIGSGPAGRLASYELGKLGEEVTLIEKKHIAGTCLNEGCMVVCALTDISKFIDSNRRFNEYGFIKSQIDVSYDKIVAKIKETQEMLRKLNQMENESVGNNVIYGKAKINEDVVEVNGESMEYENLLIATGARPQIPDVKGSEYGLTNKDILKLDDVPDKLNIIGGGIIACEIANIYSTLGSEVNVIVRSEFLKEIDIDVKNYILKHLISDVNVMEHTDISECGKNKVVLSNGNELEGVPFFATGRVPNSEIAQGFVDLNPDNTIKVNEFMQTSRDNVYAAGDVTGGWQLTPVARMEGICAARNMANYLNKVSYESVPQSISLNTEVSFVENEKIGDIETETISLPAIAGPGAFWKILSGDTGYAKIEFDKQNNKIKKINSISPSSVSDVAYLSYLMRIDSPLDEYSNFLEIHPSTDTNYKIIKNLWL
;
A
#
# COMPACT_ATOMS: atom_id res chain seq x y z
N MET A 1 12.77 29.95 7.29
CA MET A 1 11.46 30.32 6.64
C MET A 1 10.35 29.70 7.49
N LYS A 2 9.19 30.34 7.54
CA LYS A 2 8.00 29.79 8.22
C LYS A 2 7.27 28.82 7.29
N ASN A 3 7.31 27.56 7.61
CA ASN A 3 6.69 26.51 6.80
C ASN A 3 5.52 25.88 7.57
N ILE A 4 4.38 25.71 6.89
CA ILE A 4 3.23 24.99 7.43
C ILE A 4 3.05 23.71 6.61
N VAL A 5 2.85 22.58 7.31
CA VAL A 5 2.54 21.29 6.71
C VAL A 5 1.19 20.80 7.24
N ILE A 6 0.23 20.55 6.35
CA ILE A 6 -1.11 20.09 6.71
C ILE A 6 -1.23 18.59 6.42
N GLY A 7 -1.35 17.81 7.47
CA GLY A 7 -1.42 16.35 7.45
C GLY A 7 -0.09 15.69 7.81
N SER A 8 -0.11 14.76 8.76
CA SER A 8 1.05 14.06 9.29
C SER A 8 1.17 12.62 8.81
N GLY A 9 0.55 12.28 7.66
CA GLY A 9 0.78 11.02 6.97
C GLY A 9 2.24 10.87 6.52
N PRO A 10 2.59 9.77 5.84
CA PRO A 10 3.98 9.53 5.41
C PRO A 10 4.62 10.69 4.66
N ALA A 11 3.87 11.39 3.79
CA ALA A 11 4.38 12.55 3.06
C ALA A 11 4.67 13.74 4.00
N GLY A 12 3.64 14.22 4.71
CA GLY A 12 3.78 15.44 5.51
C GLY A 12 4.71 15.25 6.72
N ARG A 13 4.68 14.09 7.38
CA ARG A 13 5.56 13.81 8.52
C ARG A 13 7.04 13.84 8.12
N LEU A 14 7.40 13.18 7.01
CA LEU A 14 8.79 13.18 6.55
C LEU A 14 9.20 14.52 5.94
N ALA A 15 8.28 15.23 5.27
CA ALA A 15 8.55 16.58 4.82
C ALA A 15 8.88 17.52 5.99
N SER A 16 8.06 17.48 7.05
CA SER A 16 8.30 18.28 8.26
C SER A 16 9.65 17.94 8.90
N TYR A 17 9.96 16.66 9.03
CA TYR A 17 11.24 16.20 9.59
C TYR A 17 12.44 16.68 8.74
N GLU A 18 12.36 16.55 7.41
CA GLU A 18 13.42 17.01 6.50
C GLU A 18 13.60 18.53 6.57
N LEU A 19 12.52 19.32 6.59
CA LEU A 19 12.58 20.77 6.78
C LEU A 19 13.27 21.17 8.11
N GLY A 20 12.85 20.54 9.22
CA GLY A 20 13.47 20.79 10.53
C GLY A 20 14.97 20.46 10.54
N LYS A 21 15.41 19.36 9.90
CA LYS A 21 16.83 19.02 9.72
C LYS A 21 17.60 20.06 8.90
N LEU A 22 16.92 20.72 7.98
CA LEU A 22 17.50 21.82 7.19
C LEU A 22 17.54 23.14 7.94
N GLY A 23 17.06 23.18 9.19
CA GLY A 23 17.06 24.37 10.05
C GLY A 23 15.89 25.31 9.80
N GLU A 24 14.84 24.84 9.14
CA GLU A 24 13.64 25.62 8.85
C GLU A 24 12.66 25.60 10.04
N GLU A 25 11.90 26.68 10.21
CA GLU A 25 10.80 26.74 11.19
C GLU A 25 9.59 26.02 10.61
N VAL A 26 9.07 24.98 11.32
CA VAL A 26 7.99 24.14 10.81
C VAL A 26 6.86 23.99 11.81
N THR A 27 5.63 24.21 11.36
CA THR A 27 4.41 23.82 12.06
C THR A 27 3.71 22.69 11.29
N LEU A 28 3.64 21.50 11.91
CA LEU A 28 2.93 20.33 11.41
C LEU A 28 1.54 20.28 12.04
N ILE A 29 0.48 20.34 11.20
CA ILE A 29 -0.91 20.30 11.64
C ILE A 29 -1.54 18.95 11.33
N GLU A 30 -2.09 18.28 12.35
CA GLU A 30 -2.76 16.99 12.21
C GLU A 30 -4.18 17.02 12.80
N LYS A 31 -5.16 16.54 12.04
CA LYS A 31 -6.57 16.59 12.49
C LYS A 31 -6.97 15.46 13.46
N LYS A 32 -6.23 14.34 13.49
CA LYS A 32 -6.57 13.15 14.29
C LYS A 32 -5.36 12.56 15.00
N HIS A 33 -4.59 11.74 14.29
CA HIS A 33 -3.47 10.98 14.81
C HIS A 33 -2.28 11.08 13.89
N ILE A 34 -1.11 11.36 14.45
CA ILE A 34 0.15 11.39 13.72
C ILE A 34 0.40 10.09 12.95
N ALA A 35 1.18 10.17 11.87
CA ALA A 35 1.51 9.10 10.91
C ALA A 35 0.35 8.68 9.96
N GLY A 36 -0.81 9.32 10.04
CA GLY A 36 -1.89 9.20 9.05
C GLY A 36 -2.44 7.79 8.87
N THR A 37 -3.01 7.53 7.69
CA THR A 37 -3.68 6.25 7.36
C THR A 37 -2.75 5.05 7.49
N CYS A 38 -1.50 5.14 7.03
CA CYS A 38 -0.57 4.01 7.01
C CYS A 38 -0.42 3.34 8.38
N LEU A 39 -0.16 4.12 9.44
CA LEU A 39 -0.03 3.59 10.80
C LEU A 39 -1.39 3.22 11.41
N ASN A 40 -2.39 4.08 11.22
CA ASN A 40 -3.59 4.02 12.07
C ASN A 40 -4.73 3.18 11.49
N GLU A 41 -4.85 3.12 10.14
CA GLU A 41 -6.01 2.52 9.47
C GLU A 41 -5.62 1.72 8.21
N GLY A 42 -4.32 1.55 7.90
CA GLY A 42 -3.84 0.99 6.63
C GLY A 42 -2.75 -0.06 6.79
N CYS A 43 -1.61 0.17 6.13
CA CYS A 43 -0.53 -0.82 5.96
C CYS A 43 -0.12 -1.53 7.25
N MET A 44 0.05 -0.79 8.37
CA MET A 44 0.50 -1.39 9.62
C MET A 44 -0.55 -2.29 10.26
N VAL A 45 -1.85 -1.98 10.06
CA VAL A 45 -2.95 -2.85 10.50
C VAL A 45 -2.97 -4.13 9.67
N VAL A 46 -2.84 -4.00 8.34
CA VAL A 46 -2.74 -5.14 7.42
C VAL A 46 -1.52 -6.00 7.76
N CYS A 47 -0.33 -5.41 7.97
CA CYS A 47 0.87 -6.16 8.37
C CYS A 47 0.63 -6.97 9.65
N ALA A 48 0.08 -6.35 10.70
CA ALA A 48 -0.15 -7.03 11.96
C ALA A 48 -1.13 -8.21 11.83
N LEU A 49 -2.19 -8.06 11.05
CA LEU A 49 -3.16 -9.14 10.79
C LEU A 49 -2.56 -10.22 9.87
N THR A 50 -1.74 -9.83 8.89
CA THR A 50 -1.06 -10.77 7.99
C THR A 50 -0.05 -11.63 8.74
N ASP A 51 0.64 -11.11 9.77
CA ASP A 51 1.54 -11.92 10.60
C ASP A 51 0.80 -13.05 11.31
N ILE A 52 -0.39 -12.77 11.85
CA ILE A 52 -1.27 -13.80 12.45
C ILE A 52 -1.75 -14.78 11.39
N SER A 53 -2.18 -14.28 10.23
CA SER A 53 -2.64 -15.08 9.10
C SER A 53 -1.55 -16.04 8.60
N LYS A 54 -0.31 -15.57 8.41
CA LYS A 54 0.85 -16.40 8.03
C LYS A 54 1.12 -17.52 9.04
N PHE A 55 0.96 -17.23 10.33
CA PHE A 55 1.11 -18.24 11.38
C PHE A 55 0.03 -19.32 11.29
N ILE A 56 -1.23 -18.91 11.12
CA ILE A 56 -2.36 -19.83 10.99
C ILE A 56 -2.21 -20.73 9.75
N ASP A 57 -1.86 -20.15 8.60
CA ASP A 57 -1.60 -20.87 7.35
C ASP A 57 -0.48 -21.92 7.53
N SER A 58 0.64 -21.52 8.12
CA SER A 58 1.75 -22.44 8.41
C SER A 58 1.35 -23.56 9.37
N ASN A 59 0.57 -23.24 10.39
CA ASN A 59 0.06 -24.23 11.34
C ASN A 59 -0.87 -25.25 10.68
N ARG A 60 -1.81 -24.79 9.82
CA ARG A 60 -2.70 -25.70 9.06
C ARG A 60 -1.86 -26.70 8.26
N ARG A 61 -0.88 -26.23 7.51
CA ARG A 61 0.02 -27.07 6.70
C ARG A 61 0.79 -28.08 7.53
N PHE A 62 1.35 -27.67 8.67
CA PHE A 62 2.10 -28.60 9.55
C PHE A 62 1.20 -29.62 10.25
N ASN A 63 -0.06 -29.29 10.52
CA ASN A 63 -1.06 -30.25 10.95
C ASN A 63 -1.39 -31.27 9.85
N GLU A 64 -1.61 -30.82 8.61
CA GLU A 64 -1.88 -31.70 7.45
C GLU A 64 -0.74 -32.68 7.19
N TYR A 65 0.51 -32.24 7.35
CA TYR A 65 1.68 -33.12 7.25
C TYR A 65 1.88 -34.03 8.48
N GLY A 66 1.11 -33.82 9.52
CA GLY A 66 1.24 -34.58 10.77
C GLY A 66 2.45 -34.21 11.62
N PHE A 67 3.13 -33.12 11.33
CA PHE A 67 4.31 -32.64 12.08
C PHE A 67 3.90 -32.04 13.43
N ILE A 68 2.78 -31.36 13.47
CA ILE A 68 2.24 -30.70 14.65
C ILE A 68 0.76 -31.14 14.79
N LYS A 69 0.31 -31.30 16.01
CA LYS A 69 -1.10 -31.52 16.34
C LYS A 69 -1.53 -30.36 17.24
N SER A 70 -2.13 -29.37 16.68
CA SER A 70 -2.61 -28.19 17.42
C SER A 70 -3.94 -27.70 16.86
N GLN A 71 -4.74 -27.12 17.73
CA GLN A 71 -5.91 -26.33 17.38
C GLN A 71 -5.61 -24.87 17.71
N ILE A 72 -5.87 -23.97 16.75
CA ILE A 72 -5.72 -22.54 16.96
C ILE A 72 -7.08 -21.97 17.30
N ASP A 73 -7.12 -21.21 18.39
CA ASP A 73 -8.23 -20.36 18.78
C ASP A 73 -7.78 -18.90 18.69
N VAL A 74 -8.52 -18.08 17.93
CA VAL A 74 -8.18 -16.69 17.64
C VAL A 74 -9.01 -15.75 18.49
N SER A 75 -8.37 -14.97 19.36
CA SER A 75 -9.03 -13.90 20.13
C SER A 75 -8.83 -12.57 19.39
N TYR A 76 -9.76 -12.23 18.49
CA TYR A 76 -9.65 -11.04 17.65
C TYR A 76 -9.61 -9.74 18.46
N ASP A 77 -10.42 -9.65 19.51
CA ASP A 77 -10.44 -8.55 20.47
C ASP A 77 -9.07 -8.27 21.08
N LYS A 78 -8.32 -9.33 21.44
CA LYS A 78 -6.95 -9.20 21.99
C LYS A 78 -5.95 -8.76 20.94
N ILE A 79 -6.09 -9.23 19.70
CA ILE A 79 -5.27 -8.79 18.58
C ILE A 79 -5.47 -7.29 18.37
N VAL A 80 -6.72 -6.86 18.26
CA VAL A 80 -7.08 -5.44 18.09
C VAL A 80 -6.55 -4.59 19.25
N ALA A 81 -6.68 -5.05 20.48
CA ALA A 81 -6.17 -4.35 21.65
C ALA A 81 -4.63 -4.15 21.57
N LYS A 82 -3.89 -5.18 21.16
CA LYS A 82 -2.42 -5.11 21.02
C LYS A 82 -1.99 -4.26 19.83
N ILE A 83 -2.73 -4.27 18.72
CA ILE A 83 -2.49 -3.34 17.61
C ILE A 83 -2.65 -1.90 18.08
N LYS A 84 -3.73 -1.57 18.80
CA LYS A 84 -3.96 -0.23 19.35
C LYS A 84 -2.86 0.23 20.32
N GLU A 85 -2.42 -0.67 21.20
CA GLU A 85 -1.29 -0.41 22.12
C GLU A 85 0.00 -0.09 21.35
N THR A 86 0.32 -0.91 20.35
CA THR A 86 1.49 -0.71 19.47
C THR A 86 1.40 0.61 18.69
N GLN A 87 0.21 0.92 18.15
CA GLN A 87 -0.01 2.20 17.47
C GLN A 87 0.23 3.39 18.38
N GLU A 88 -0.20 3.33 19.64
CA GLU A 88 0.02 4.42 20.61
C GLU A 88 1.52 4.65 20.86
N MET A 89 2.30 3.58 21.00
CA MET A 89 3.76 3.67 21.13
C MET A 89 4.40 4.29 19.88
N LEU A 90 3.99 3.84 18.69
CA LEU A 90 4.53 4.34 17.43
C LEU A 90 4.12 5.81 17.16
N ARG A 91 2.92 6.23 17.56
CA ARG A 91 2.51 7.65 17.49
C ARG A 91 3.44 8.54 18.33
N LYS A 92 3.72 8.14 19.57
CA LYS A 92 4.65 8.88 20.43
C LYS A 92 6.04 8.98 19.82
N LEU A 93 6.58 7.89 19.28
CA LEU A 93 7.88 7.90 18.61
C LEU A 93 7.89 8.83 17.39
N ASN A 94 6.86 8.78 16.54
CA ASN A 94 6.75 9.65 15.36
C ASN A 94 6.59 11.14 15.72
N GLN A 95 5.92 11.46 16.83
CA GLN A 95 5.83 12.82 17.35
C GLN A 95 7.18 13.30 17.85
N MET A 96 7.82 12.52 18.73
CA MET A 96 9.14 12.83 19.27
C MET A 96 10.20 13.01 18.16
N GLU A 97 10.12 12.22 17.09
CA GLU A 97 10.99 12.39 15.92
C GLU A 97 10.88 13.80 15.31
N ASN A 98 9.66 14.29 15.10
CA ASN A 98 9.45 15.64 14.58
C ASN A 98 9.82 16.73 15.57
N GLU A 99 9.49 16.58 16.85
CA GLU A 99 9.86 17.51 17.90
C GLU A 99 11.38 17.59 18.10
N SER A 100 12.10 16.48 17.88
CA SER A 100 13.57 16.41 18.04
C SER A 100 14.35 17.33 17.08
N VAL A 101 13.74 17.74 15.97
CA VAL A 101 14.31 18.69 15.01
C VAL A 101 13.71 20.08 15.15
N GLY A 102 12.99 20.36 16.24
CA GLY A 102 12.44 21.68 16.56
C GLY A 102 11.07 21.97 15.96
N ASN A 103 10.41 20.99 15.36
CA ASN A 103 9.09 21.19 14.74
C ASN A 103 8.00 21.34 15.81
N ASN A 104 7.06 22.26 15.55
CA ASN A 104 5.85 22.42 16.34
C ASN A 104 4.75 21.52 15.78
N VAL A 105 4.15 20.66 16.61
CA VAL A 105 3.06 19.75 16.21
C VAL A 105 1.74 20.23 16.83
N ILE A 106 0.78 20.61 15.99
CA ILE A 106 -0.54 21.11 16.42
C ILE A 106 -1.61 20.12 16.01
N TYR A 107 -2.45 19.72 16.96
CA TYR A 107 -3.63 18.91 16.68
C TYR A 107 -4.85 19.78 16.45
N GLY A 108 -5.44 19.71 15.26
CA GLY A 108 -6.62 20.49 14.87
C GLY A 108 -6.93 20.36 13.38
N LYS A 109 -8.16 20.72 13.01
CA LYS A 109 -8.56 20.76 11.61
C LYS A 109 -8.15 22.09 11.00
N ALA A 110 -7.19 22.06 10.07
CA ALA A 110 -6.75 23.24 9.33
C ALA A 110 -7.81 23.71 8.31
N LYS A 111 -7.81 25.03 8.06
CA LYS A 111 -8.48 25.68 6.92
C LYS A 111 -7.47 26.61 6.27
N ILE A 112 -7.50 26.71 4.96
CA ILE A 112 -6.65 27.63 4.18
C ILE A 112 -7.51 28.83 3.80
N ASN A 113 -7.06 30.03 4.17
CA ASN A 113 -7.69 31.29 3.82
C ASN A 113 -6.63 32.23 3.21
N GLU A 114 -6.55 32.27 1.88
CA GLU A 114 -5.54 33.05 1.14
C GLU A 114 -4.12 32.77 1.61
N ASP A 115 -3.52 33.69 2.37
CA ASP A 115 -2.12 33.61 2.82
C ASP A 115 -1.97 33.18 4.29
N VAL A 116 -3.04 32.67 4.89
CA VAL A 116 -3.04 32.18 6.28
C VAL A 116 -3.65 30.79 6.38
N VAL A 117 -3.18 30.01 7.34
CA VAL A 117 -3.79 28.76 7.78
C VAL A 117 -4.42 28.96 9.14
N GLU A 118 -5.71 28.66 9.23
CA GLU A 118 -6.46 28.70 10.48
C GLU A 118 -6.51 27.30 11.11
N VAL A 119 -6.22 27.19 12.41
CA VAL A 119 -6.40 25.99 13.21
C VAL A 119 -6.78 26.38 14.62
N ASN A 120 -7.78 25.71 15.21
CA ASN A 120 -8.25 25.95 16.58
C ASN A 120 -8.63 27.41 16.89
N GLY A 121 -9.01 28.19 15.88
CA GLY A 121 -9.38 29.61 16.00
C GLY A 121 -8.18 30.58 15.93
N GLU A 122 -6.99 30.09 15.72
CA GLU A 122 -5.79 30.89 15.51
C GLU A 122 -5.43 30.91 14.01
N SER A 123 -5.00 32.06 13.53
CA SER A 123 -4.50 32.26 12.16
C SER A 123 -2.99 32.36 12.16
N MET A 124 -2.35 31.60 11.28
CA MET A 124 -0.89 31.54 11.11
C MET A 124 -0.51 31.94 9.70
N GLU A 125 0.40 32.90 9.56
CA GLU A 125 1.05 33.23 8.31
C GLU A 125 2.15 32.21 7.97
N TYR A 126 2.36 31.96 6.68
CA TYR A 126 3.41 31.07 6.17
C TYR A 126 4.17 31.69 5.00
N GLU A 127 5.42 31.30 4.86
CA GLU A 127 6.22 31.56 3.65
C GLU A 127 6.05 30.41 2.64
N ASN A 128 5.93 29.16 3.14
CA ASN A 128 5.59 28.03 2.30
C ASN A 128 4.53 27.13 2.99
N LEU A 129 3.70 26.53 2.16
CA LEU A 129 2.62 25.61 2.59
C LEU A 129 2.76 24.26 1.86
N LEU A 130 2.73 23.15 2.63
CA LEU A 130 2.59 21.79 2.07
C LEU A 130 1.22 21.20 2.43
N ILE A 131 0.46 20.79 1.43
CA ILE A 131 -0.82 20.09 1.56
C ILE A 131 -0.57 18.58 1.41
N ALA A 132 -0.62 17.84 2.53
CA ALA A 132 -0.36 16.40 2.60
C ALA A 132 -1.53 15.66 3.26
N THR A 133 -2.75 16.02 2.89
CA THR A 133 -4.02 15.58 3.50
C THR A 133 -4.42 14.15 3.14
N GLY A 134 -3.72 13.52 2.18
CA GLY A 134 -3.92 12.14 1.78
C GLY A 134 -5.27 11.86 1.11
N ALA A 135 -5.75 10.63 1.22
CA ALA A 135 -7.02 10.18 0.67
C ALA A 135 -7.82 9.34 1.68
N ARG A 136 -9.11 9.15 1.41
CA ARG A 136 -10.04 8.34 2.20
C ARG A 136 -10.66 7.22 1.34
N PRO A 137 -11.22 6.14 1.94
CA PRO A 137 -11.95 5.14 1.19
C PRO A 137 -13.08 5.77 0.36
N GLN A 138 -13.25 5.27 -0.85
CA GLN A 138 -14.42 5.56 -1.67
C GLN A 138 -15.58 4.68 -1.21
N ILE A 139 -16.72 5.29 -0.92
CA ILE A 139 -17.96 4.58 -0.60
C ILE A 139 -18.83 4.60 -1.86
N PRO A 140 -19.31 3.45 -2.35
CA PRO A 140 -20.19 3.41 -3.52
C PRO A 140 -21.55 4.06 -3.20
N ASP A 141 -22.12 4.74 -4.18
CA ASP A 141 -23.45 5.35 -4.07
C ASP A 141 -24.53 4.29 -4.34
N VAL A 142 -24.77 3.44 -3.34
CA VAL A 142 -25.81 2.41 -3.36
C VAL A 142 -26.62 2.49 -2.06
N LYS A 143 -27.88 2.09 -2.12
CA LYS A 143 -28.78 2.06 -0.96
C LYS A 143 -28.16 1.22 0.15
N GLY A 144 -28.08 1.74 1.38
CA GLY A 144 -27.52 1.04 2.54
C GLY A 144 -26.00 1.02 2.60
N SER A 145 -25.29 1.84 1.80
CA SER A 145 -23.83 1.94 1.83
C SER A 145 -23.27 2.33 3.21
N GLU A 146 -24.07 2.96 4.07
CA GLU A 146 -23.72 3.28 5.46
C GLU A 146 -23.48 2.05 6.35
N TYR A 147 -23.93 0.86 5.95
CA TYR A 147 -23.68 -0.40 6.65
C TYR A 147 -22.34 -1.04 6.28
N GLY A 148 -21.71 -0.58 5.19
CA GLY A 148 -20.46 -1.16 4.72
C GLY A 148 -19.25 -0.71 5.54
N LEU A 149 -18.43 -1.68 5.90
CA LEU A 149 -17.15 -1.45 6.53
C LEU A 149 -16.12 -0.96 5.53
N THR A 150 -15.06 -0.35 6.03
CA THR A 150 -13.85 0.03 5.29
C THR A 150 -12.61 -0.32 6.11
N ASN A 151 -11.41 -0.04 5.59
CA ASN A 151 -10.18 -0.17 6.37
C ASN A 151 -10.20 0.62 7.71
N LYS A 152 -11.04 1.65 7.86
CA LYS A 152 -11.19 2.43 9.10
C LYS A 152 -11.95 1.68 10.20
N ASP A 153 -12.60 0.58 9.84
CA ASP A 153 -13.50 -0.13 10.73
C ASP A 153 -12.92 -1.47 11.23
N ILE A 154 -11.83 -1.94 10.62
CA ILE A 154 -11.14 -3.18 10.98
C ILE A 154 -10.84 -3.25 12.49
N LEU A 155 -10.29 -2.17 13.06
CA LEU A 155 -9.97 -2.11 14.49
C LEU A 155 -11.16 -1.75 15.40
N LYS A 156 -12.36 -1.71 14.87
CA LYS A 156 -13.62 -1.50 15.61
C LYS A 156 -14.45 -2.78 15.74
N LEU A 157 -14.07 -3.82 14.99
CA LEU A 157 -14.71 -5.13 15.11
C LEU A 157 -14.33 -5.78 16.44
N ASP A 158 -15.33 -6.39 17.08
CA ASP A 158 -15.14 -7.14 18.32
C ASP A 158 -14.70 -8.58 18.04
N ASP A 159 -15.06 -9.12 16.87
CA ASP A 159 -14.74 -10.48 16.43
C ASP A 159 -14.59 -10.58 14.91
N VAL A 160 -14.07 -11.70 14.44
CA VAL A 160 -13.98 -12.04 13.01
C VAL A 160 -15.40 -12.27 12.48
N PRO A 161 -15.87 -11.57 11.44
CA PRO A 161 -17.18 -11.83 10.85
C PRO A 161 -17.27 -13.26 10.29
N ASP A 162 -18.36 -13.99 10.56
CA ASP A 162 -18.57 -15.34 9.99
C ASP A 162 -18.55 -15.29 8.45
N LYS A 163 -19.16 -14.24 7.87
CA LYS A 163 -19.25 -14.03 6.42
C LYS A 163 -18.91 -12.58 6.07
N LEU A 164 -18.04 -12.41 5.08
CA LEU A 164 -17.57 -11.10 4.61
C LEU A 164 -17.76 -10.98 3.10
N ASN A 165 -18.47 -9.95 2.66
CA ASN A 165 -18.64 -9.61 1.25
C ASN A 165 -17.78 -8.37 0.92
N ILE A 166 -16.68 -8.58 0.23
CA ILE A 166 -15.74 -7.51 -0.15
C ILE A 166 -16.14 -6.98 -1.53
N ILE A 167 -16.45 -5.69 -1.59
CA ILE A 167 -16.80 -4.98 -2.82
C ILE A 167 -15.56 -4.24 -3.31
N GLY A 168 -15.04 -4.67 -4.47
CA GLY A 168 -13.82 -4.17 -5.09
C GLY A 168 -12.87 -5.29 -5.48
N GLY A 169 -11.98 -5.05 -6.45
CA GLY A 169 -11.12 -6.08 -7.03
C GLY A 169 -9.63 -5.71 -7.06
N GLY A 170 -9.21 -4.70 -6.29
CA GLY A 170 -7.81 -4.27 -6.22
C GLY A 170 -7.00 -4.97 -5.12
N ILE A 171 -5.76 -4.51 -4.94
CA ILE A 171 -4.80 -5.06 -3.95
C ILE A 171 -5.41 -5.11 -2.54
N ILE A 172 -6.06 -4.04 -2.08
CA ILE A 172 -6.69 -4.00 -0.75
C ILE A 172 -7.75 -5.09 -0.59
N ALA A 173 -8.59 -5.32 -1.62
CA ALA A 173 -9.59 -6.38 -1.60
C ALA A 173 -8.93 -7.76 -1.46
N CYS A 174 -7.84 -8.00 -2.18
CA CYS A 174 -7.08 -9.25 -2.14
C CYS A 174 -6.45 -9.49 -0.76
N GLU A 175 -5.82 -8.48 -0.17
CA GLU A 175 -5.20 -8.56 1.16
C GLU A 175 -6.24 -8.85 2.26
N ILE A 176 -7.37 -8.13 2.25
CA ILE A 176 -8.46 -8.33 3.19
C ILE A 176 -9.09 -9.72 3.01
N ALA A 177 -9.28 -10.17 1.77
CA ALA A 177 -9.79 -11.51 1.47
C ALA A 177 -8.88 -12.60 2.05
N ASN A 178 -7.56 -12.50 1.83
CA ASN A 178 -6.58 -13.45 2.36
C ASN A 178 -6.57 -13.48 3.90
N ILE A 179 -6.61 -12.32 4.55
CA ILE A 179 -6.60 -12.22 6.00
C ILE A 179 -7.85 -12.88 6.58
N TYR A 180 -9.04 -12.43 6.17
CA TYR A 180 -10.28 -12.89 6.80
C TYR A 180 -10.65 -14.32 6.46
N SER A 181 -10.34 -14.82 5.24
CA SER A 181 -10.51 -16.25 4.92
C SER A 181 -9.59 -17.12 5.78
N THR A 182 -8.36 -16.70 5.99
CA THR A 182 -7.42 -17.41 6.89
C THR A 182 -7.88 -17.39 8.35
N LEU A 183 -8.47 -16.28 8.80
CA LEU A 183 -9.06 -16.15 10.15
C LEU A 183 -10.36 -16.94 10.32
N GLY A 184 -10.95 -17.47 9.25
CA GLY A 184 -12.10 -18.36 9.30
C GLY A 184 -13.41 -17.79 8.75
N SER A 185 -13.42 -16.58 8.20
CA SER A 185 -14.59 -16.03 7.50
C SER A 185 -14.87 -16.78 6.19
N GLU A 186 -16.14 -16.97 5.85
CA GLU A 186 -16.56 -17.22 4.47
C GLU A 186 -16.50 -15.91 3.68
N VAL A 187 -15.61 -15.84 2.68
CA VAL A 187 -15.32 -14.59 1.98
C VAL A 187 -15.78 -14.63 0.53
N ASN A 188 -16.60 -13.64 0.14
CA ASN A 188 -16.92 -13.34 -1.25
C ASN A 188 -16.23 -12.03 -1.66
N VAL A 189 -15.66 -12.00 -2.84
CA VAL A 189 -15.12 -10.77 -3.47
C VAL A 189 -15.96 -10.45 -4.70
N ILE A 190 -16.62 -9.30 -4.69
CA ILE A 190 -17.57 -8.86 -5.73
C ILE A 190 -16.90 -7.77 -6.54
N VAL A 191 -16.68 -8.03 -7.83
CA VAL A 191 -15.89 -7.16 -8.71
C VAL A 191 -16.68 -6.78 -9.95
N ARG A 192 -16.94 -5.49 -10.14
CA ARG A 192 -17.67 -4.97 -11.31
C ARG A 192 -16.95 -5.24 -12.64
N SER A 193 -15.62 -5.23 -12.62
CA SER A 193 -14.78 -5.56 -13.79
C SER A 193 -14.03 -6.88 -13.54
N GLU A 194 -12.71 -6.86 -13.64
CA GLU A 194 -11.83 -8.01 -13.37
C GLU A 194 -11.13 -7.83 -12.02
N PHE A 195 -10.89 -8.93 -11.33
CA PHE A 195 -10.10 -8.98 -10.10
C PHE A 195 -8.62 -8.81 -10.46
N LEU A 196 -7.91 -7.95 -9.70
CA LEU A 196 -6.49 -7.66 -9.90
C LEU A 196 -6.13 -7.37 -11.38
N LYS A 197 -6.96 -6.58 -12.07
CA LYS A 197 -6.85 -6.32 -13.52
C LYS A 197 -5.52 -5.71 -13.95
N GLU A 198 -4.83 -4.98 -13.06
CA GLU A 198 -3.53 -4.35 -13.34
C GLU A 198 -2.34 -5.30 -13.06
N ILE A 199 -2.61 -6.50 -12.55
CA ILE A 199 -1.58 -7.48 -12.18
C ILE A 199 -1.35 -8.46 -13.32
N ASP A 200 -0.11 -8.91 -13.49
CA ASP A 200 0.25 -9.95 -14.47
C ASP A 200 -0.68 -11.17 -14.33
N ILE A 201 -1.17 -11.68 -15.46
CA ILE A 201 -2.18 -12.74 -15.48
C ILE A 201 -1.70 -14.04 -14.82
N ASP A 202 -0.41 -14.38 -14.93
CA ASP A 202 0.13 -15.58 -14.31
C ASP A 202 0.21 -15.43 -12.80
N VAL A 203 0.56 -14.23 -12.32
CA VAL A 203 0.55 -13.86 -10.90
C VAL A 203 -0.87 -13.90 -10.35
N LYS A 204 -1.85 -13.29 -11.06
CA LYS A 204 -3.27 -13.36 -10.68
C LYS A 204 -3.75 -14.80 -10.57
N ASN A 205 -3.46 -15.64 -11.56
CA ASN A 205 -3.85 -17.04 -11.58
C ASN A 205 -3.21 -17.83 -10.42
N TYR A 206 -1.94 -17.54 -10.10
CA TYR A 206 -1.27 -18.15 -8.95
C TYR A 206 -1.93 -17.75 -7.63
N ILE A 207 -2.24 -16.47 -7.45
CA ILE A 207 -2.94 -15.96 -6.25
C ILE A 207 -4.28 -16.67 -6.07
N LEU A 208 -5.13 -16.70 -7.10
CA LEU A 208 -6.45 -17.33 -7.06
C LEU A 208 -6.36 -18.83 -6.75
N LYS A 209 -5.40 -19.52 -7.32
CA LYS A 209 -5.27 -20.97 -7.19
C LYS A 209 -4.65 -21.42 -5.86
N HIS A 210 -3.67 -20.67 -5.36
CA HIS A 210 -2.80 -21.14 -4.26
C HIS A 210 -2.86 -20.29 -3.00
N LEU A 211 -3.20 -19.00 -3.08
CA LEU A 211 -3.13 -18.09 -1.94
C LEU A 211 -4.48 -17.71 -1.37
N ILE A 212 -5.52 -17.70 -2.19
CA ILE A 212 -6.91 -17.39 -1.80
C ILE A 212 -7.90 -18.38 -2.42
N SER A 213 -7.54 -19.66 -2.52
CA SER A 213 -8.34 -20.70 -3.18
C SER A 213 -9.69 -20.97 -2.52
N ASP A 214 -9.85 -20.61 -1.27
CA ASP A 214 -11.07 -20.70 -0.46
C ASP A 214 -11.97 -19.46 -0.55
N VAL A 215 -11.53 -18.41 -1.29
CA VAL A 215 -12.29 -17.18 -1.52
C VAL A 215 -13.12 -17.30 -2.80
N ASN A 216 -14.41 -16.95 -2.71
CA ASN A 216 -15.28 -16.91 -3.89
C ASN A 216 -15.17 -15.54 -4.59
N VAL A 217 -14.51 -15.49 -5.75
CA VAL A 217 -14.35 -14.26 -6.54
C VAL A 217 -15.38 -14.21 -7.67
N MET A 218 -16.24 -13.19 -7.64
CA MET A 218 -17.31 -12.94 -8.60
C MET A 218 -16.96 -11.73 -9.46
N GLU A 219 -16.31 -11.98 -10.58
CA GLU A 219 -16.00 -10.94 -11.59
C GLU A 219 -17.26 -10.55 -12.39
N HIS A 220 -17.24 -9.37 -13.02
CA HIS A 220 -18.34 -8.81 -13.81
C HIS A 220 -19.68 -8.77 -13.07
N THR A 221 -19.59 -8.57 -11.74
CA THR A 221 -20.73 -8.57 -10.82
C THR A 221 -20.78 -7.24 -10.07
N ASP A 222 -21.95 -6.60 -10.06
CA ASP A 222 -22.16 -5.34 -9.35
C ASP A 222 -23.20 -5.51 -8.26
N ILE A 223 -23.24 -4.55 -7.33
CA ILE A 223 -24.17 -4.51 -6.20
C ILE A 223 -25.26 -3.45 -6.42
N SER A 224 -26.44 -3.66 -5.88
CA SER A 224 -27.55 -2.72 -5.93
C SER A 224 -27.96 -2.16 -4.54
N GLU A 225 -27.72 -2.95 -3.50
CA GLU A 225 -28.10 -2.57 -2.13
C GLU A 225 -27.17 -3.27 -1.11
N CYS A 226 -26.90 -2.61 0.01
CA CYS A 226 -26.25 -3.19 1.18
C CYS A 226 -27.20 -3.13 2.39
N GLY A 227 -27.06 -4.08 3.29
CA GLY A 227 -27.65 -4.09 4.62
C GLY A 227 -26.60 -4.45 5.66
N LYS A 228 -26.99 -4.47 6.92
CA LYS A 228 -26.06 -4.73 8.03
C LYS A 228 -25.28 -6.07 7.88
N ASN A 229 -25.94 -7.11 7.39
CA ASN A 229 -25.38 -8.45 7.21
C ASN A 229 -25.82 -9.04 5.85
N LYS A 230 -25.96 -8.24 4.82
CA LYS A 230 -26.28 -8.70 3.48
C LYS A 230 -25.82 -7.74 2.39
N VAL A 231 -25.59 -8.28 1.22
CA VAL A 231 -25.39 -7.56 -0.03
C VAL A 231 -26.36 -8.07 -1.08
N VAL A 232 -27.03 -7.18 -1.79
CA VAL A 232 -27.89 -7.52 -2.92
C VAL A 232 -27.13 -7.22 -4.21
N LEU A 233 -26.97 -8.23 -5.05
CA LEU A 233 -26.34 -8.10 -6.36
C LEU A 233 -27.30 -7.44 -7.36
N SER A 234 -26.79 -6.85 -8.43
CA SER A 234 -27.59 -6.20 -9.48
C SER A 234 -28.51 -7.16 -10.21
N ASN A 235 -28.27 -8.47 -10.16
CA ASN A 235 -29.15 -9.50 -10.70
C ASN A 235 -30.27 -9.94 -9.75
N GLY A 236 -30.36 -9.33 -8.57
CA GLY A 236 -31.37 -9.61 -7.54
C GLY A 236 -31.01 -10.71 -6.54
N ASN A 237 -29.87 -11.39 -6.71
CA ASN A 237 -29.42 -12.39 -5.74
C ASN A 237 -28.95 -11.71 -4.44
N GLU A 238 -29.25 -12.32 -3.30
CA GLU A 238 -28.78 -11.86 -1.99
C GLU A 238 -27.62 -12.73 -1.50
N LEU A 239 -26.59 -12.10 -0.98
CA LEU A 239 -25.47 -12.72 -0.28
C LEU A 239 -25.54 -12.32 1.20
N GLU A 240 -25.59 -13.31 2.07
CA GLU A 240 -25.47 -13.08 3.51
C GLU A 240 -24.03 -12.68 3.85
N GLY A 241 -23.82 -11.80 4.82
CA GLY A 241 -22.51 -11.40 5.32
C GLY A 241 -22.31 -9.88 5.34
N VAL A 242 -21.33 -9.45 6.10
CA VAL A 242 -21.00 -8.04 6.32
C VAL A 242 -20.40 -7.43 5.03
N PRO A 243 -20.90 -6.31 4.51
CA PRO A 243 -20.29 -5.64 3.38
C PRO A 243 -18.99 -4.92 3.79
N PHE A 244 -17.94 -5.01 2.94
CA PHE A 244 -16.67 -4.31 3.12
C PHE A 244 -16.29 -3.62 1.80
N PHE A 245 -16.08 -2.30 1.84
CA PHE A 245 -15.74 -1.54 0.63
C PHE A 245 -14.23 -1.36 0.46
N ALA A 246 -13.74 -1.88 -0.66
CA ALA A 246 -12.37 -1.72 -1.19
C ALA A 246 -12.44 -1.17 -2.64
N THR A 247 -13.31 -0.18 -2.88
CA THR A 247 -13.70 0.35 -4.20
C THR A 247 -12.84 1.51 -4.68
N GLY A 248 -11.72 1.77 -4.03
CA GLY A 248 -10.79 2.85 -4.36
C GLY A 248 -10.71 3.92 -3.28
N ARG A 249 -10.08 5.03 -3.62
CA ARG A 249 -9.81 6.13 -2.70
C ARG A 249 -10.20 7.47 -3.31
N VAL A 250 -10.63 8.40 -2.47
CA VAL A 250 -10.98 9.78 -2.82
C VAL A 250 -9.98 10.73 -2.16
N PRO A 251 -9.32 11.65 -2.91
CA PRO A 251 -8.38 12.60 -2.34
C PRO A 251 -9.08 13.54 -1.35
N ASN A 252 -8.39 13.93 -0.28
CA ASN A 252 -8.88 14.90 0.69
C ASN A 252 -8.46 16.32 0.26
N SER A 253 -8.83 16.71 -0.95
CA SER A 253 -8.44 17.97 -1.60
C SER A 253 -9.43 19.11 -1.39
N GLU A 254 -10.53 18.89 -0.66
CA GLU A 254 -11.55 19.91 -0.42
C GLU A 254 -10.98 21.18 0.23
N ILE A 255 -9.93 21.02 1.03
CA ILE A 255 -9.21 22.14 1.68
C ILE A 255 -8.51 23.06 0.66
N ALA A 256 -8.20 22.54 -0.51
CA ALA A 256 -7.47 23.23 -1.59
C ALA A 256 -8.39 23.74 -2.72
N GLN A 257 -9.69 23.45 -2.64
CA GLN A 257 -10.66 23.82 -3.67
C GLN A 257 -10.77 25.35 -3.83
N GLY A 258 -10.57 25.83 -5.05
CA GLY A 258 -10.55 27.27 -5.35
C GLY A 258 -9.28 27.99 -4.90
N PHE A 259 -8.35 27.28 -4.25
CA PHE A 259 -7.07 27.82 -3.78
C PHE A 259 -5.90 27.46 -4.72
N VAL A 260 -5.86 26.20 -5.21
CA VAL A 260 -4.93 25.72 -6.23
C VAL A 260 -5.66 24.92 -7.30
N ASP A 261 -5.01 24.66 -8.42
CA ASP A 261 -5.57 23.86 -9.51
C ASP A 261 -5.74 22.38 -9.10
N LEU A 262 -6.89 21.81 -9.46
CA LEU A 262 -7.18 20.40 -9.30
C LEU A 262 -7.25 19.70 -10.66
N ASN A 263 -6.92 18.41 -10.69
CA ASN A 263 -7.17 17.55 -11.82
C ASN A 263 -8.67 17.15 -11.92
N PRO A 264 -9.14 16.58 -13.05
CA PRO A 264 -10.54 16.16 -13.20
C PRO A 264 -11.05 15.14 -12.16
N ASP A 265 -10.14 14.37 -11.56
CA ASP A 265 -10.40 13.40 -10.49
C ASP A 265 -10.35 14.01 -9.07
N ASN A 266 -10.29 15.34 -8.99
CA ASN A 266 -10.15 16.14 -7.78
C ASN A 266 -8.81 15.97 -7.04
N THR A 267 -7.79 15.35 -7.60
CA THR A 267 -6.43 15.36 -7.03
C THR A 267 -5.79 16.73 -7.21
N ILE A 268 -4.89 17.12 -6.31
CA ILE A 268 -4.16 18.40 -6.44
C ILE A 268 -3.14 18.27 -7.55
N LYS A 269 -3.20 19.18 -8.53
CA LYS A 269 -2.24 19.22 -9.64
C LYS A 269 -0.90 19.77 -9.16
N VAL A 270 0.16 19.01 -9.43
CA VAL A 270 1.54 19.37 -9.10
C VAL A 270 2.47 19.15 -10.30
N ASN A 271 3.60 19.84 -10.29
CA ASN A 271 4.70 19.61 -11.22
C ASN A 271 5.72 18.60 -10.63
N GLU A 272 6.83 18.36 -11.34
CA GLU A 272 7.90 17.44 -10.92
C GLU A 272 8.67 17.86 -9.66
N PHE A 273 8.45 19.09 -9.19
CA PHE A 273 8.98 19.63 -7.92
C PHE A 273 7.98 19.55 -6.78
N MET A 274 6.83 18.90 -6.99
CA MET A 274 5.67 18.86 -6.08
C MET A 274 5.03 20.22 -5.81
N GLN A 275 5.30 21.22 -6.65
CA GLN A 275 4.74 22.57 -6.57
C GLN A 275 3.38 22.60 -7.26
N THR A 276 2.43 23.31 -6.68
CA THR A 276 1.07 23.51 -7.23
C THR A 276 1.04 24.67 -8.24
N SER A 277 -0.15 25.15 -8.59
CA SER A 277 -0.32 26.37 -9.39
C SER A 277 0.03 27.68 -8.65
N ARG A 278 0.39 27.60 -7.36
CA ARG A 278 0.91 28.73 -6.56
C ARG A 278 2.37 28.49 -6.20
N ASP A 279 3.20 29.53 -6.35
CA ASP A 279 4.67 29.41 -6.25
C ASP A 279 5.18 28.89 -4.90
N ASN A 280 4.52 29.24 -3.79
CA ASN A 280 4.91 28.86 -2.44
C ASN A 280 4.02 27.77 -1.82
N VAL A 281 3.19 27.10 -2.65
CA VAL A 281 2.30 26.04 -2.21
C VAL A 281 2.65 24.73 -2.90
N TYR A 282 2.85 23.70 -2.10
CA TYR A 282 3.22 22.35 -2.51
C TYR A 282 2.13 21.36 -2.10
N ALA A 283 2.09 20.20 -2.75
CA ALA A 283 1.26 19.09 -2.31
C ALA A 283 2.00 17.77 -2.50
N ALA A 284 1.74 16.78 -1.63
CA ALA A 284 2.42 15.47 -1.68
C ALA A 284 1.59 14.35 -1.07
N GLY A 285 1.83 13.12 -1.53
CA GLY A 285 1.12 11.91 -1.11
C GLY A 285 -0.22 11.74 -1.81
N ASP A 286 -1.07 10.85 -1.30
CA ASP A 286 -2.30 10.40 -1.96
C ASP A 286 -3.23 11.55 -2.42
N VAL A 287 -3.10 12.76 -1.90
CA VAL A 287 -3.88 13.92 -2.31
C VAL A 287 -3.53 14.40 -3.71
N THR A 288 -2.33 14.08 -4.22
CA THR A 288 -1.89 14.38 -5.59
C THR A 288 -2.25 13.29 -6.59
N GLY A 289 -2.77 12.15 -6.13
CA GLY A 289 -3.10 10.99 -6.96
C GLY A 289 -1.91 10.07 -7.23
N GLY A 290 -1.83 9.51 -8.43
CA GLY A 290 -0.73 8.64 -8.84
C GLY A 290 -0.69 7.32 -8.09
N TRP A 291 0.48 6.90 -7.64
CA TRP A 291 0.76 5.58 -7.08
C TRP A 291 0.08 5.28 -5.74
N GLN A 292 -0.24 6.28 -4.93
CA GLN A 292 -0.85 6.14 -3.60
C GLN A 292 -0.16 5.09 -2.68
N LEU A 293 1.17 5.04 -2.75
CA LEU A 293 2.03 4.13 -1.99
C LEU A 293 2.80 4.90 -0.91
N THR A 294 2.96 4.29 0.25
CA THR A 294 3.74 4.90 1.37
C THR A 294 5.16 5.32 0.97
N PRO A 295 5.97 4.51 0.24
CA PRO A 295 7.30 4.93 -0.20
C PRO A 295 7.27 6.12 -1.16
N VAL A 296 6.31 6.16 -2.08
CA VAL A 296 6.12 7.27 -3.02
C VAL A 296 5.73 8.55 -2.27
N ALA A 297 4.74 8.46 -1.37
CA ALA A 297 4.35 9.60 -0.53
C ALA A 297 5.52 10.18 0.28
N ARG A 298 6.42 9.32 0.80
CA ARG A 298 7.65 9.75 1.48
C ARG A 298 8.60 10.49 0.55
N MET A 299 8.83 9.95 -0.64
CA MET A 299 9.68 10.56 -1.68
C MET A 299 9.14 11.93 -2.08
N GLU A 300 7.84 12.02 -2.35
CA GLU A 300 7.16 13.27 -2.70
C GLU A 300 7.25 14.30 -1.58
N GLY A 301 7.02 13.90 -0.32
CA GLY A 301 7.15 14.76 0.84
C GLY A 301 8.56 15.33 1.00
N ILE A 302 9.60 14.51 0.87
CA ILE A 302 11.01 14.94 0.93
C ILE A 302 11.33 15.87 -0.25
N CYS A 303 10.82 15.58 -1.45
CA CYS A 303 10.98 16.44 -2.62
C CYS A 303 10.37 17.82 -2.37
N ALA A 304 9.12 17.88 -1.92
CA ALA A 304 8.45 19.13 -1.58
C ALA A 304 9.24 19.92 -0.52
N ALA A 305 9.64 19.26 0.57
CA ALA A 305 10.41 19.88 1.66
C ALA A 305 11.70 20.54 1.16
N ARG A 306 12.47 19.84 0.33
CA ARG A 306 13.70 20.36 -0.23
C ARG A 306 13.47 21.57 -1.12
N ASN A 307 12.44 21.53 -1.97
CA ASN A 307 12.09 22.66 -2.82
C ASN A 307 11.58 23.86 -2.00
N MET A 308 10.81 23.64 -0.94
CA MET A 308 10.42 24.67 0.03
C MET A 308 11.64 25.34 0.69
N ALA A 309 12.71 24.58 0.93
CA ALA A 309 13.96 25.07 1.49
C ALA A 309 14.96 25.55 0.40
N ASN A 310 14.53 25.77 -0.84
CA ASN A 310 15.32 26.21 -2.01
C ASN A 310 16.41 25.21 -2.45
N TYR A 311 16.29 23.92 -2.14
CA TYR A 311 17.14 22.86 -2.70
C TYR A 311 16.41 22.20 -3.87
N LEU A 312 16.83 22.50 -5.09
CA LEU A 312 16.20 21.97 -6.29
C LEU A 312 16.20 20.45 -6.29
N ASN A 313 15.02 19.85 -6.22
CA ASN A 313 14.83 18.40 -6.20
C ASN A 313 13.62 17.99 -7.03
N LYS A 314 13.75 16.93 -7.82
CA LYS A 314 12.67 16.40 -8.66
C LYS A 314 12.28 15.01 -8.21
N VAL A 315 10.97 14.69 -8.28
CA VAL A 315 10.50 13.32 -8.12
C VAL A 315 10.83 12.48 -9.36
N SER A 316 11.04 11.19 -9.14
CA SER A 316 11.14 10.20 -10.20
C SER A 316 10.30 8.97 -9.83
N TYR A 317 9.40 8.59 -10.72
CA TYR A 317 8.49 7.45 -10.53
C TYR A 317 8.96 6.20 -11.30
N GLU A 318 10.22 6.16 -11.69
CA GLU A 318 10.80 5.07 -12.45
C GLU A 318 10.94 3.82 -11.58
N SER A 319 10.56 2.67 -12.16
CA SER A 319 10.70 1.35 -11.54
C SER A 319 10.21 1.30 -10.09
N VAL A 320 8.98 1.77 -9.85
CA VAL A 320 8.38 1.79 -8.52
C VAL A 320 7.96 0.37 -8.12
N PRO A 321 8.60 -0.25 -7.11
CA PRO A 321 8.23 -1.58 -6.68
C PRO A 321 6.93 -1.56 -5.88
N GLN A 322 6.13 -2.61 -6.07
CA GLN A 322 4.86 -2.81 -5.39
C GLN A 322 4.80 -4.21 -4.78
N SER A 323 3.93 -4.37 -3.80
CA SER A 323 3.67 -5.69 -3.18
C SER A 323 2.20 -5.86 -2.80
N ILE A 324 1.79 -7.12 -2.69
CA ILE A 324 0.53 -7.56 -2.10
C ILE A 324 0.89 -8.40 -0.88
N SER A 325 0.41 -7.99 0.30
CA SER A 325 0.72 -8.63 1.58
C SER A 325 -0.22 -9.81 1.83
N LEU A 326 0.20 -11.01 1.40
CA LEU A 326 -0.52 -12.26 1.57
C LEU A 326 0.25 -13.24 2.48
N ASN A 327 -0.29 -14.43 2.69
CA ASN A 327 0.39 -15.50 3.43
C ASN A 327 1.72 -15.94 2.78
N THR A 328 1.86 -15.76 1.47
CA THR A 328 3.13 -15.70 0.76
C THR A 328 3.21 -14.34 0.08
N GLU A 329 4.34 -13.66 0.18
CA GLU A 329 4.51 -12.32 -0.36
C GLU A 329 4.50 -12.32 -1.88
N VAL A 330 3.83 -11.34 -2.46
CA VAL A 330 3.78 -11.09 -3.90
C VAL A 330 4.37 -9.71 -4.15
N SER A 331 5.34 -9.60 -5.04
CA SER A 331 5.96 -8.31 -5.39
C SER A 331 6.23 -8.21 -6.87
N PHE A 332 6.17 -7.00 -7.38
CA PHE A 332 6.38 -6.72 -8.79
C PHE A 332 6.92 -5.31 -9.01
N VAL A 333 7.60 -5.13 -10.14
CA VAL A 333 8.11 -3.84 -10.61
C VAL A 333 8.16 -3.84 -12.13
N GLU A 334 7.88 -2.69 -12.73
CA GLU A 334 8.02 -2.46 -14.17
C GLU A 334 8.90 -1.22 -14.42
N ASN A 335 9.71 -1.27 -15.48
CA ASN A 335 10.49 -0.14 -15.94
C ASN A 335 9.73 0.54 -17.10
N GLU A 336 9.01 1.60 -16.77
CA GLU A 336 8.17 2.32 -17.73
C GLU A 336 8.97 3.06 -18.82
N LYS A 337 10.29 3.26 -18.64
CA LYS A 337 11.17 3.81 -19.70
C LYS A 337 11.32 2.84 -20.87
N ILE A 338 11.18 1.55 -20.62
CA ILE A 338 11.19 0.54 -21.66
C ILE A 338 9.76 0.42 -22.19
N GLY A 339 9.43 1.15 -23.24
CA GLY A 339 8.10 1.15 -23.83
C GLY A 339 7.64 -0.23 -24.34
N ASP A 340 6.60 -0.25 -25.16
CA ASP A 340 6.10 -1.48 -25.79
C ASP A 340 7.07 -1.97 -26.87
N ILE A 341 8.00 -2.81 -26.45
CA ILE A 341 8.98 -3.49 -27.28
C ILE A 341 8.80 -5.00 -27.17
N GLU A 342 9.33 -5.74 -28.13
CA GLU A 342 9.42 -7.20 -28.03
C GLU A 342 10.39 -7.59 -26.91
N THR A 343 9.89 -8.30 -25.89
CA THR A 343 10.66 -8.80 -24.76
C THR A 343 10.71 -10.32 -24.77
N GLU A 344 11.77 -10.85 -24.19
CA GLU A 344 11.81 -12.26 -23.83
C GLU A 344 11.37 -12.45 -22.38
N THR A 345 10.70 -13.57 -22.11
CA THR A 345 10.16 -13.88 -20.80
C THR A 345 10.74 -15.20 -20.29
N ILE A 346 11.24 -15.19 -19.08
CA ILE A 346 11.62 -16.42 -18.35
C ILE A 346 10.79 -16.49 -17.06
N SER A 347 10.23 -17.67 -16.80
CA SER A 347 9.52 -17.96 -15.57
C SER A 347 9.99 -19.28 -14.95
N LEU A 348 10.10 -19.31 -13.63
CA LEU A 348 10.49 -20.50 -12.85
C LEU A 348 9.63 -20.60 -11.59
N PRO A 349 9.37 -21.83 -11.09
CA PRO A 349 8.88 -22.00 -9.71
C PRO A 349 9.89 -21.42 -8.72
N ALA A 350 9.40 -20.89 -7.59
CA ALA A 350 10.29 -20.37 -6.56
C ALA A 350 11.13 -21.48 -5.91
N ILE A 351 12.34 -21.10 -5.50
CA ILE A 351 13.30 -22.00 -4.88
C ILE A 351 12.84 -22.39 -3.47
N ALA A 352 13.11 -23.64 -3.09
CA ALA A 352 12.92 -24.08 -1.72
C ALA A 352 13.96 -23.42 -0.80
N GLY A 353 13.48 -22.66 0.16
CA GLY A 353 14.31 -21.96 1.14
C GLY A 353 13.54 -21.71 2.42
N PRO A 354 14.02 -20.82 3.29
CA PRO A 354 13.31 -20.45 4.52
C PRO A 354 11.86 -20.03 4.25
N GLY A 355 10.91 -20.63 4.97
CA GLY A 355 9.47 -20.37 4.78
C GLY A 355 8.82 -21.09 3.58
N ALA A 356 9.59 -21.60 2.62
CA ALA A 356 9.08 -22.34 1.45
C ALA A 356 9.52 -23.82 1.40
N PHE A 357 10.42 -24.27 2.26
CA PHE A 357 10.98 -25.64 2.18
C PHE A 357 9.89 -26.73 2.14
N TRP A 358 8.94 -26.67 3.05
CA TRP A 358 7.85 -27.64 3.14
C TRP A 358 6.75 -27.44 2.09
N LYS A 359 6.71 -26.28 1.44
CA LYS A 359 5.78 -25.99 0.34
C LYS A 359 6.11 -26.78 -0.93
N ILE A 360 7.30 -27.38 -1.04
CA ILE A 360 7.66 -28.30 -2.13
C ILE A 360 6.68 -29.47 -2.21
N LEU A 361 6.25 -29.99 -1.07
CA LEU A 361 5.36 -31.16 -1.00
C LEU A 361 3.98 -30.89 -1.58
N SER A 362 3.50 -29.66 -1.51
CA SER A 362 2.23 -29.19 -2.09
C SER A 362 2.39 -28.52 -3.48
N GLY A 363 3.64 -28.30 -3.93
CA GLY A 363 3.91 -27.68 -5.23
C GLY A 363 3.62 -26.18 -5.28
N ASP A 364 3.54 -25.49 -4.12
CA ASP A 364 3.20 -24.09 -3.99
C ASP A 364 4.35 -23.24 -3.43
N THR A 365 5.58 -23.54 -3.81
CA THR A 365 6.79 -22.83 -3.36
C THR A 365 6.80 -21.34 -3.74
N GLY A 366 6.03 -20.96 -4.73
CA GLY A 366 5.99 -19.63 -5.31
C GLY A 366 6.38 -19.64 -6.80
N TYR A 367 6.63 -18.42 -7.31
CA TYR A 367 6.80 -18.19 -8.74
C TYR A 367 7.65 -16.94 -8.98
N ALA A 368 8.52 -16.97 -9.99
CA ALA A 368 9.22 -15.80 -10.48
C ALA A 368 9.13 -15.70 -11.99
N LYS A 369 8.91 -14.49 -12.50
CA LYS A 369 8.83 -14.17 -13.93
C LYS A 369 9.57 -12.88 -14.19
N ILE A 370 10.50 -12.91 -15.15
CA ILE A 370 11.23 -11.73 -15.61
C ILE A 370 10.99 -11.55 -17.10
N GLU A 371 10.63 -10.35 -17.48
CA GLU A 371 10.60 -9.87 -18.87
C GLU A 371 11.81 -8.98 -19.10
N PHE A 372 12.53 -9.20 -20.19
CA PHE A 372 13.76 -8.45 -20.46
C PHE A 372 13.95 -8.16 -21.95
N ASP A 373 14.59 -7.03 -22.21
CA ASP A 373 15.01 -6.57 -23.52
C ASP A 373 16.45 -6.99 -23.76
N LYS A 374 16.63 -8.04 -24.59
CA LYS A 374 17.97 -8.52 -24.97
C LYS A 374 18.73 -7.54 -25.85
N GLN A 375 18.06 -6.73 -26.65
CA GLN A 375 18.72 -5.80 -27.58
C GLN A 375 19.40 -4.66 -26.80
N ASN A 376 18.72 -4.16 -25.78
CA ASN A 376 19.23 -3.07 -24.93
C ASN A 376 19.82 -3.56 -23.61
N ASN A 377 19.84 -4.85 -23.37
CA ASN A 377 20.44 -5.47 -22.17
C ASN A 377 19.83 -4.97 -20.86
N LYS A 378 18.46 -4.93 -20.79
CA LYS A 378 17.72 -4.36 -19.64
C LYS A 378 16.56 -5.23 -19.18
N ILE A 379 16.27 -5.19 -17.90
CA ILE A 379 15.07 -5.79 -17.33
C ILE A 379 13.90 -4.83 -17.52
N LYS A 380 12.80 -5.30 -18.13
CA LYS A 380 11.55 -4.55 -18.28
C LYS A 380 10.61 -4.75 -17.09
N LYS A 381 10.40 -6.01 -16.68
CA LYS A 381 9.42 -6.33 -15.63
C LYS A 381 9.87 -7.51 -14.79
N ILE A 382 9.57 -7.45 -13.50
CA ILE A 382 9.79 -8.55 -12.55
C ILE A 382 8.48 -8.79 -11.81
N ASN A 383 8.08 -10.05 -11.72
CA ASN A 383 7.03 -10.54 -10.84
C ASN A 383 7.60 -11.66 -9.97
N SER A 384 7.36 -11.63 -8.67
CA SER A 384 7.90 -12.60 -7.72
C SER A 384 6.87 -12.95 -6.66
N ILE A 385 6.71 -14.24 -6.40
CA ILE A 385 5.90 -14.79 -5.32
C ILE A 385 6.80 -15.71 -4.52
N SER A 386 7.21 -15.30 -3.34
CA SER A 386 8.06 -16.09 -2.43
C SER A 386 8.03 -15.47 -1.03
N PRO A 387 8.47 -16.17 0.01
CA PRO A 387 8.59 -15.59 1.34
C PRO A 387 9.52 -14.38 1.45
N SER A 388 10.43 -14.18 0.50
CA SER A 388 11.38 -13.05 0.47
C SER A 388 11.14 -12.07 -0.67
N SER A 389 10.03 -12.19 -1.42
CA SER A 389 9.82 -11.45 -2.67
C SER A 389 9.91 -9.93 -2.50
N VAL A 390 9.45 -9.38 -1.38
CA VAL A 390 9.54 -7.93 -1.09
C VAL A 390 10.99 -7.47 -1.04
N SER A 391 11.88 -8.22 -0.39
CA SER A 391 13.30 -7.89 -0.31
C SER A 391 14.00 -8.09 -1.65
N ASP A 392 13.68 -9.19 -2.33
CA ASP A 392 14.30 -9.58 -3.60
C ASP A 392 13.98 -8.55 -4.70
N VAL A 393 12.72 -8.13 -4.82
CA VAL A 393 12.29 -7.14 -5.81
C VAL A 393 12.76 -5.73 -5.45
N ALA A 394 12.92 -5.40 -4.17
CA ALA A 394 13.37 -4.08 -3.75
C ALA A 394 14.78 -3.74 -4.27
N TYR A 395 15.76 -4.64 -4.13
CA TYR A 395 17.12 -4.38 -4.65
C TYR A 395 17.16 -4.38 -6.18
N LEU A 396 16.40 -5.27 -6.82
CA LEU A 396 16.32 -5.33 -8.28
C LEU A 396 15.68 -4.07 -8.86
N SER A 397 14.62 -3.56 -8.23
CA SER A 397 13.99 -2.30 -8.65
C SER A 397 14.94 -1.11 -8.57
N TYR A 398 15.82 -1.10 -7.56
CA TYR A 398 16.85 -0.07 -7.47
C TYR A 398 17.86 -0.16 -8.61
N LEU A 399 18.33 -1.36 -8.97
CA LEU A 399 19.21 -1.56 -10.12
C LEU A 399 18.54 -1.15 -11.44
N MET A 400 17.26 -1.48 -11.62
CA MET A 400 16.47 -1.02 -12.76
C MET A 400 16.39 0.53 -12.81
N ARG A 401 16.15 1.16 -11.66
CA ARG A 401 16.03 2.63 -11.54
C ARG A 401 17.30 3.36 -11.90
N ILE A 402 18.48 2.82 -11.56
CA ILE A 402 19.78 3.40 -11.92
C ILE A 402 20.27 2.98 -13.31
N ASP A 403 19.39 2.33 -14.07
CA ASP A 403 19.63 1.89 -15.44
C ASP A 403 20.83 0.92 -15.58
N SER A 404 21.03 0.07 -14.57
CA SER A 404 22.09 -0.92 -14.55
C SER A 404 21.91 -1.93 -15.69
N PRO A 405 22.92 -2.21 -16.51
CA PRO A 405 22.84 -3.24 -17.55
C PRO A 405 22.78 -4.63 -16.94
N LEU A 406 22.19 -5.60 -17.66
CA LEU A 406 21.99 -6.97 -17.17
C LEU A 406 23.28 -7.67 -16.72
N ASP A 407 24.41 -7.42 -17.37
CA ASP A 407 25.71 -8.00 -17.02
C ASP A 407 26.20 -7.61 -15.63
N GLU A 408 25.86 -6.42 -15.15
CA GLU A 408 26.15 -6.00 -13.79
C GLU A 408 25.38 -6.79 -12.72
N TYR A 409 24.18 -7.30 -13.05
CA TYR A 409 23.43 -8.15 -12.12
C TYR A 409 24.13 -9.49 -11.86
N SER A 410 24.97 -9.96 -12.79
CA SER A 410 25.75 -11.19 -12.60
C SER A 410 26.82 -11.07 -11.49
N ASN A 411 27.21 -9.84 -11.16
CA ASN A 411 28.16 -9.53 -10.10
C ASN A 411 27.51 -9.48 -8.71
N PHE A 412 26.16 -9.47 -8.64
CA PHE A 412 25.45 -9.52 -7.38
C PHE A 412 25.61 -10.91 -6.73
N LEU A 413 25.85 -10.90 -5.42
CA LEU A 413 25.90 -12.13 -4.62
C LEU A 413 24.68 -12.19 -3.71
N GLU A 414 23.85 -13.20 -3.92
CA GLU A 414 22.72 -13.49 -3.06
C GLU A 414 23.14 -14.01 -1.70
N ILE A 415 22.29 -13.85 -0.71
CA ILE A 415 22.46 -14.48 0.58
C ILE A 415 21.83 -15.88 0.53
N HIS A 416 22.59 -16.91 0.90
CA HIS A 416 22.07 -18.27 1.00
C HIS A 416 22.03 -18.74 2.47
N PRO A 417 20.96 -19.44 2.94
CA PRO A 417 19.77 -19.86 2.18
C PRO A 417 18.76 -18.71 1.98
N SER A 418 18.17 -18.65 0.78
CA SER A 418 17.12 -17.70 0.42
C SER A 418 16.05 -18.36 -0.46
N THR A 419 14.98 -17.62 -0.79
CA THR A 419 13.96 -18.03 -1.75
C THR A 419 14.04 -17.18 -3.04
N ASP A 420 15.11 -16.43 -3.24
CA ASP A 420 15.31 -15.57 -4.41
C ASP A 420 15.51 -16.39 -5.70
N THR A 421 14.43 -16.53 -6.43
CA THR A 421 14.44 -17.17 -7.76
C THR A 421 14.82 -16.21 -8.87
N ASN A 422 14.62 -14.89 -8.68
CA ASN A 422 14.96 -13.86 -9.66
C ASN A 422 16.47 -13.89 -9.95
N TYR A 423 17.29 -13.98 -8.92
CA TYR A 423 18.74 -14.10 -9.06
C TYR A 423 19.14 -15.32 -9.93
N LYS A 424 18.50 -16.48 -9.73
CA LYS A 424 18.73 -17.67 -10.56
C LYS A 424 18.36 -17.46 -12.01
N ILE A 425 17.23 -16.79 -12.28
CA ILE A 425 16.82 -16.45 -13.64
C ILE A 425 17.86 -15.53 -14.27
N ILE A 426 18.25 -14.46 -13.61
CA ILE A 426 19.20 -13.48 -14.12
C ILE A 426 20.56 -14.12 -14.43
N LYS A 427 21.08 -14.94 -13.53
CA LYS A 427 22.33 -15.70 -13.79
C LYS A 427 22.25 -16.60 -15.02
N ASN A 428 21.13 -17.27 -15.25
CA ASN A 428 20.94 -18.14 -16.39
C ASN A 428 20.75 -17.39 -17.72
N LEU A 429 20.44 -16.10 -17.68
CA LEU A 429 20.38 -15.27 -18.89
C LEU A 429 21.74 -15.03 -19.53
N TRP A 430 22.84 -15.23 -18.80
CA TRP A 430 24.23 -14.98 -19.22
C TRP A 430 25.01 -16.25 -19.58
N LEU A 431 24.46 -17.42 -19.33
CA LEU A 431 25.03 -18.70 -19.73
C LEU A 431 24.47 -19.15 -21.09
#